data_8baddeb8266c307a939cd47de962e3dd
#
_entry.id   8baddeb8266c307a939cd47de962e3dd
#
_cell.length_a   1.000
_cell.length_b   1.000
_cell.length_c   1.000
_cell.angle_alpha   90.00
_cell.angle_beta   90.00
_cell.angle_gamma   90.00
#
_symmetry.space_group_name_H-M   'P 1'
#
loop_
_entity.id
_entity.type
_entity.pdbx_description
1 polymer ?
#
loop_
_entity_poly.entity_id
_entity_poly.type
_entity_poly.pdbx_seq_one_letter_code
_entity_poly.pdbx_strand_id
1 'polypeptide(L)'
;EAFGTNVKLTDLKLDYNQIEEIPEDFCAFTDQVEGLGFSHNKLKYIPNIFNAKSVYVMGSVDFSYNKIGSEGRNISCSMDDYKGINASTVTLSYNEIQKFPSELFATGSPISTIILSNNLMTSIPENSLKPKDGNYKNTYLLTTIDLRFNKLTSLSDDFRATTLPYLSNMDVSYNCFSSFPTQPLNSSQLKAFGIRHQRDAEGNRILRQWPTGITTC
;
A
#
# COMPACT_ATOMS: atom_id res chain seq x y z
N GLU A 1 24.57 -8.92 -18.29
CA GLU A 1 24.46 -8.34 -16.93
C GLU A 1 24.72 -6.82 -17.05
N ALA A 2 23.72 -5.99 -16.68
CA ALA A 2 23.85 -4.54 -16.77
C ALA A 2 24.75 -3.97 -15.66
N PHE A 3 24.87 -4.65 -14.55
CA PHE A 3 25.67 -4.28 -13.39
C PHE A 3 26.59 -5.43 -12.99
N GLY A 4 27.79 -5.11 -12.51
CA GLY A 4 28.68 -6.10 -11.89
C GLY A 4 28.13 -6.62 -10.56
N THR A 5 28.78 -7.59 -9.95
CA THR A 5 28.47 -8.06 -8.59
C THR A 5 28.91 -7.05 -7.52
N ASN A 6 28.18 -6.94 -6.42
CA ASN A 6 28.48 -6.07 -5.26
C ASN A 6 28.47 -4.56 -5.57
N VAL A 7 27.61 -4.11 -6.45
CA VAL A 7 27.40 -2.67 -6.68
C VAL A 7 26.61 -2.09 -5.50
N LYS A 8 27.11 -1.03 -4.91
CA LYS A 8 26.42 -0.25 -3.88
C LYS A 8 25.71 0.93 -4.54
N LEU A 9 24.39 0.87 -4.64
CA LEU A 9 23.58 1.98 -5.11
C LEU A 9 22.77 2.54 -3.96
N THR A 10 22.76 3.85 -3.80
CA THR A 10 21.84 4.54 -2.87
C THR A 10 20.45 4.57 -3.50
N ASP A 11 20.37 5.01 -4.74
CA ASP A 11 19.12 5.12 -5.48
C ASP A 11 19.25 4.52 -6.88
N LEU A 12 18.23 3.81 -7.31
CA LEU A 12 18.05 3.40 -8.70
C LEU A 12 16.74 3.95 -9.23
N LYS A 13 16.82 4.86 -10.18
CA LYS A 13 15.65 5.53 -10.76
C LYS A 13 15.44 5.07 -12.20
N LEU A 14 14.33 4.36 -12.42
CA LEU A 14 13.88 3.89 -13.73
C LEU A 14 12.54 4.52 -14.10
N ASP A 15 12.23 5.66 -13.50
CA ASP A 15 11.01 6.41 -13.74
C ASP A 15 10.91 6.91 -15.19
N TYR A 16 9.67 7.14 -15.66
CA TYR A 16 9.40 7.70 -16.99
C TYR A 16 9.95 6.86 -18.14
N ASN A 17 9.78 5.53 -18.07
CA ASN A 17 10.14 4.60 -19.13
C ASN A 17 8.91 3.83 -19.66
N GLN A 18 9.13 2.76 -20.39
CA GLN A 18 8.09 1.88 -20.92
C GLN A 18 8.23 0.44 -20.39
N ILE A 19 8.72 0.30 -19.17
CA ILE A 19 8.98 -1.00 -18.55
C ILE A 19 7.64 -1.69 -18.26
N GLU A 20 7.47 -2.89 -18.80
CA GLU A 20 6.27 -3.70 -18.62
C GLU A 20 6.46 -4.79 -17.57
N GLU A 21 7.68 -5.32 -17.46
CA GLU A 21 8.06 -6.39 -16.53
C GLU A 21 9.43 -6.11 -15.93
N ILE A 22 9.65 -6.60 -14.72
CA ILE A 22 10.94 -6.56 -14.03
C ILE A 22 11.30 -8.02 -13.67
N PRO A 23 12.45 -8.54 -14.14
CA PRO A 23 12.90 -9.88 -13.82
C PRO A 23 13.09 -10.08 -12.31
N GLU A 24 12.84 -11.31 -11.81
CA GLU A 24 12.97 -11.62 -10.38
C GLU A 24 14.42 -11.49 -9.85
N ASP A 25 15.40 -11.64 -10.72
CA ASP A 25 16.82 -11.46 -10.41
C ASP A 25 17.32 -10.02 -10.60
N PHE A 26 16.43 -9.08 -10.90
CA PHE A 26 16.76 -7.68 -11.18
C PHE A 26 17.67 -7.05 -10.13
N CYS A 27 17.43 -7.30 -8.87
CA CYS A 27 18.22 -6.77 -7.76
C CYS A 27 19.39 -7.66 -7.32
N ALA A 28 19.75 -8.71 -8.09
CA ALA A 28 20.83 -9.64 -7.71
C ALA A 28 22.23 -9.00 -7.67
N PHE A 29 22.38 -7.78 -8.21
CA PHE A 29 23.63 -7.04 -8.23
C PHE A 29 23.97 -6.32 -6.90
N THR A 30 23.01 -6.20 -5.99
CA THR A 30 23.19 -5.43 -4.75
C THR A 30 22.50 -6.09 -3.56
N ASP A 31 23.09 -5.92 -2.39
CA ASP A 31 22.51 -6.37 -1.13
C ASP A 31 21.63 -5.27 -0.48
N GLN A 32 21.81 -4.01 -0.89
CA GLN A 32 21.12 -2.87 -0.28
C GLN A 32 20.91 -1.74 -1.28
N VAL A 33 19.68 -1.19 -1.26
CA VAL A 33 19.29 0.03 -1.99
C VAL A 33 18.43 0.87 -1.03
N GLU A 34 18.58 2.18 -1.01
CA GLU A 34 17.74 3.07 -0.19
C GLU A 34 16.46 3.48 -0.93
N GLY A 35 16.53 3.69 -2.24
CA GLY A 35 15.40 4.08 -3.06
C GLY A 35 15.32 3.36 -4.40
N LEU A 36 14.11 2.91 -4.76
CA LEU A 36 13.80 2.33 -6.06
C LEU A 36 12.64 3.11 -6.71
N GLY A 37 12.91 3.76 -7.85
CA GLY A 37 11.93 4.48 -8.64
C GLY A 37 11.53 3.69 -9.88
N PHE A 38 10.25 3.31 -9.97
CA PHE A 38 9.62 2.68 -11.13
C PHE A 38 8.38 3.43 -11.58
N SER A 39 8.21 4.68 -11.17
CA SER A 39 7.02 5.44 -11.51
C SER A 39 6.93 5.75 -13.01
N HIS A 40 5.71 6.01 -13.50
CA HIS A 40 5.47 6.33 -14.92
C HIS A 40 6.04 5.29 -15.89
N ASN A 41 5.68 4.02 -15.64
CA ASN A 41 6.00 2.89 -16.51
C ASN A 41 4.71 2.13 -16.93
N LYS A 42 4.83 0.90 -17.39
CA LYS A 42 3.72 0.05 -17.84
C LYS A 42 3.59 -1.24 -17.04
N LEU A 43 4.10 -1.27 -15.80
CA LEU A 43 4.08 -2.45 -14.95
C LEU A 43 2.63 -2.85 -14.64
N LYS A 44 2.31 -4.14 -14.85
CA LYS A 44 0.99 -4.72 -14.56
C LYS A 44 0.92 -5.34 -13.16
N TYR A 45 2.08 -5.61 -12.56
CA TYR A 45 2.22 -6.28 -11.27
C TYR A 45 3.32 -5.64 -10.44
N ILE A 46 3.22 -5.78 -9.12
CA ILE A 46 4.34 -5.58 -8.21
C ILE A 46 5.31 -6.73 -8.41
N PRO A 47 6.56 -6.48 -8.79
CA PRO A 47 7.51 -7.54 -9.09
C PRO A 47 8.01 -8.26 -7.83
N ASN A 48 8.39 -9.53 -7.96
CA ASN A 48 8.99 -10.33 -6.88
C ASN A 48 10.52 -10.17 -6.84
N ILE A 49 11.00 -8.93 -6.85
CA ILE A 49 12.44 -8.61 -6.97
C ILE A 49 13.21 -8.69 -5.63
N PHE A 50 12.48 -8.74 -4.51
CA PHE A 50 13.09 -8.81 -3.17
C PHE A 50 13.35 -10.26 -2.72
N ASN A 51 13.32 -11.19 -3.67
CA ASN A 51 13.47 -12.62 -3.46
C ASN A 51 14.94 -13.05 -3.18
N ALA A 52 15.91 -12.29 -3.64
CA ALA A 52 17.31 -12.58 -3.40
C ALA A 52 17.67 -12.36 -1.91
N LYS A 53 18.59 -13.15 -1.43
CA LYS A 53 19.00 -13.36 -0.02
C LYS A 53 19.15 -12.12 0.86
N SER A 54 18.89 -10.90 0.42
CA SER A 54 18.99 -9.70 1.23
C SER A 54 18.89 -8.38 0.47
N VAL A 55 18.05 -8.20 -0.52
CA VAL A 55 17.85 -6.82 -1.00
C VAL A 55 17.04 -6.08 0.07
N TYR A 56 17.74 -5.30 0.84
CA TYR A 56 17.16 -4.48 1.88
C TYR A 56 16.94 -3.07 1.32
N VAL A 57 15.68 -2.70 1.07
CA VAL A 57 15.33 -1.33 0.75
C VAL A 57 15.02 -0.61 2.06
N MET A 58 15.96 0.14 2.57
CA MET A 58 15.79 0.87 3.84
C MET A 58 14.84 2.06 3.74
N GLY A 59 14.63 2.59 2.54
CA GLY A 59 13.86 3.79 2.28
C GLY A 59 12.55 3.55 1.55
N SER A 60 12.47 3.88 0.27
CA SER A 60 11.22 3.92 -0.48
C SER A 60 11.25 3.16 -1.79
N VAL A 61 10.09 2.57 -2.14
CA VAL A 61 9.83 2.04 -3.48
C VAL A 61 8.63 2.78 -4.09
N ASP A 62 8.82 3.34 -5.28
CA ASP A 62 7.77 4.05 -6.00
C ASP A 62 7.34 3.29 -7.26
N PHE A 63 6.12 2.76 -7.25
CA PHE A 63 5.43 2.14 -8.36
C PHE A 63 4.26 2.99 -8.89
N SER A 64 4.20 4.26 -8.57
CA SER A 64 3.09 5.10 -8.98
C SER A 64 3.00 5.26 -10.51
N TYR A 65 1.82 5.59 -11.01
CA TYR A 65 1.59 5.78 -12.46
C TYR A 65 2.01 4.58 -13.31
N ASN A 66 1.48 3.41 -12.96
CA ASN A 66 1.64 2.16 -13.70
C ASN A 66 0.26 1.54 -14.01
N LYS A 67 0.21 0.27 -14.36
CA LYS A 67 -1.00 -0.50 -14.64
C LYS A 67 -1.20 -1.65 -13.65
N ILE A 68 -0.65 -1.53 -12.44
CA ILE A 68 -0.70 -2.60 -11.44
C ILE A 68 -2.15 -2.89 -11.07
N GLY A 69 -2.52 -4.17 -11.11
CA GLY A 69 -3.88 -4.64 -10.87
C GLY A 69 -4.77 -4.73 -12.11
N SER A 70 -4.31 -4.27 -13.30
CA SER A 70 -5.08 -4.30 -14.54
C SER A 70 -5.57 -5.70 -14.94
N GLU A 71 -4.85 -6.74 -14.56
CA GLU A 71 -5.20 -8.14 -14.82
C GLU A 71 -5.86 -8.83 -13.61
N GLY A 72 -6.36 -8.08 -12.64
CA GLY A 72 -7.10 -8.59 -11.48
C GLY A 72 -6.23 -9.18 -10.36
N ARG A 73 -4.90 -9.07 -10.46
CA ARG A 73 -3.93 -9.42 -9.42
C ARG A 73 -2.89 -8.32 -9.25
N ASN A 74 -2.30 -8.21 -8.07
CA ASN A 74 -1.36 -7.13 -7.74
C ASN A 74 0.11 -7.55 -7.86
N ILE A 75 0.42 -8.83 -7.75
CA ILE A 75 1.79 -9.37 -7.73
C ILE A 75 2.07 -10.26 -8.95
N SER A 76 3.33 -10.37 -9.32
CA SER A 76 3.78 -11.10 -10.51
C SER A 76 3.76 -12.63 -10.35
N CYS A 77 3.77 -13.13 -9.12
CA CYS A 77 3.84 -14.56 -8.82
C CYS A 77 2.68 -15.02 -7.91
N SER A 78 2.68 -16.28 -7.48
CA SER A 78 1.75 -16.77 -6.48
C SER A 78 2.01 -16.16 -5.10
N MET A 79 1.00 -16.16 -4.21
CA MET A 79 1.17 -15.72 -2.83
C MET A 79 2.22 -16.51 -2.06
N ASP A 80 2.42 -17.79 -2.41
CA ASP A 80 3.37 -18.66 -1.72
C ASP A 80 4.81 -18.39 -2.13
N ASP A 81 5.01 -17.92 -3.36
CA ASP A 81 6.32 -17.57 -3.90
C ASP A 81 6.72 -16.11 -3.62
N TYR A 82 5.75 -15.24 -3.32
CA TYR A 82 6.02 -13.82 -3.08
C TYR A 82 6.81 -13.59 -1.78
N LYS A 83 7.93 -12.92 -1.87
CA LYS A 83 8.84 -12.67 -0.74
C LYS A 83 8.59 -11.31 -0.04
N GLY A 84 7.64 -10.55 -0.54
CA GLY A 84 7.29 -9.25 0.05
C GLY A 84 8.13 -8.09 -0.47
N ILE A 85 7.91 -6.93 0.12
CA ILE A 85 8.71 -5.73 -0.09
C ILE A 85 9.37 -5.35 1.22
N ASN A 86 10.68 -5.26 1.24
CA ASN A 86 11.45 -4.84 2.41
C ASN A 86 11.76 -3.34 2.34
N ALA A 87 10.72 -2.50 2.37
CA ALA A 87 10.81 -1.05 2.31
C ALA A 87 9.95 -0.39 3.38
N SER A 88 10.38 0.77 3.88
CA SER A 88 9.61 1.55 4.85
C SER A 88 8.45 2.31 4.20
N THR A 89 8.62 2.77 2.97
CA THR A 89 7.59 3.48 2.20
C THR A 89 7.34 2.80 0.87
N VAL A 90 6.06 2.51 0.58
CA VAL A 90 5.61 1.95 -0.69
C VAL A 90 4.56 2.86 -1.30
N THR A 91 4.84 3.38 -2.51
CA THR A 91 3.92 4.22 -3.26
C THR A 91 3.36 3.43 -4.44
N LEU A 92 2.03 3.29 -4.48
CA LEU A 92 1.25 2.58 -5.49
C LEU A 92 0.12 3.45 -6.06
N SER A 93 0.22 4.77 -5.92
CA SER A 93 -0.81 5.69 -6.41
C SER A 93 -0.90 5.69 -7.94
N TYR A 94 -2.07 6.05 -8.46
CA TYR A 94 -2.32 6.09 -9.91
C TYR A 94 -2.01 4.75 -10.60
N ASN A 95 -2.68 3.70 -10.12
CA ASN A 95 -2.65 2.36 -10.69
C ASN A 95 -4.09 1.86 -10.92
N GLU A 96 -4.25 0.59 -11.28
CA GLU A 96 -5.55 -0.05 -11.54
C GLU A 96 -5.90 -1.09 -10.46
N ILE A 97 -5.38 -0.91 -9.23
CA ILE A 97 -5.55 -1.86 -8.12
C ILE A 97 -7.03 -1.91 -7.72
N GLN A 98 -7.63 -3.09 -7.88
CA GLN A 98 -9.03 -3.35 -7.54
C GLN A 98 -9.18 -4.01 -6.16
N LYS A 99 -8.18 -4.79 -5.74
CA LYS A 99 -8.14 -5.48 -4.45
C LYS A 99 -7.01 -4.91 -3.60
N PHE A 100 -7.26 -4.75 -2.31
CA PHE A 100 -6.22 -4.31 -1.38
C PHE A 100 -5.00 -5.26 -1.46
N PRO A 101 -3.77 -4.73 -1.59
CA PRO A 101 -2.57 -5.54 -1.78
C PRO A 101 -2.10 -6.17 -0.45
N SER A 102 -2.90 -7.07 0.10
CA SER A 102 -2.62 -7.77 1.35
C SER A 102 -1.32 -8.59 1.29
N GLU A 103 -0.90 -8.94 0.08
CA GLU A 103 0.36 -9.63 -0.19
C GLU A 103 1.57 -8.91 0.37
N LEU A 104 1.53 -7.57 0.35
CA LEU A 104 2.63 -6.74 0.88
C LEU A 104 2.86 -6.93 2.38
N PHE A 105 1.82 -7.33 3.11
CA PHE A 105 1.85 -7.51 4.56
C PHE A 105 2.01 -8.98 4.97
N ALA A 106 1.73 -9.92 4.07
CA ALA A 106 1.72 -11.35 4.36
C ALA A 106 3.09 -11.92 4.79
N THR A 107 4.17 -11.27 4.41
CA THR A 107 5.56 -11.70 4.66
C THR A 107 6.24 -10.93 5.79
N GLY A 108 5.51 -10.09 6.51
CA GLY A 108 6.07 -9.30 7.61
C GLY A 108 6.93 -8.12 7.14
N SER A 109 6.57 -7.50 6.04
CA SER A 109 7.26 -6.33 5.49
C SER A 109 7.27 -5.13 6.46
N PRO A 110 8.38 -4.38 6.59
CA PRO A 110 8.53 -3.28 7.54
C PRO A 110 7.87 -1.97 7.03
N ILE A 111 6.74 -2.06 6.35
CA ILE A 111 6.07 -0.90 5.76
C ILE A 111 5.50 -0.01 6.86
N SER A 112 6.01 1.21 6.95
CA SER A 112 5.48 2.25 7.84
C SER A 112 4.53 3.22 7.12
N THR A 113 4.72 3.40 5.82
CA THR A 113 3.89 4.26 4.97
C THR A 113 3.49 3.54 3.69
N ILE A 114 2.17 3.47 3.43
CA ILE A 114 1.64 2.98 2.16
C ILE A 114 0.72 4.00 1.51
N ILE A 115 0.96 4.31 0.24
CA ILE A 115 0.20 5.26 -0.55
C ILE A 115 -0.50 4.51 -1.68
N LEU A 116 -1.83 4.40 -1.59
CA LEU A 116 -2.71 3.67 -2.50
C LEU A 116 -3.76 4.58 -3.15
N SER A 117 -3.53 5.88 -3.13
CA SER A 117 -4.47 6.84 -3.70
C SER A 117 -4.61 6.70 -5.22
N ASN A 118 -5.77 7.10 -5.75
CA ASN A 118 -6.06 7.02 -7.18
C ASN A 118 -5.95 5.58 -7.72
N ASN A 119 -6.72 4.68 -7.13
CA ASN A 119 -6.87 3.29 -7.54
C ASN A 119 -8.38 2.92 -7.67
N LEU A 120 -8.69 1.66 -7.84
CA LEU A 120 -10.05 1.18 -8.14
C LEU A 120 -10.65 0.31 -7.03
N MET A 121 -10.10 0.35 -5.82
CA MET A 121 -10.52 -0.50 -4.71
C MET A 121 -11.95 -0.16 -4.25
N THR A 122 -12.78 -1.19 -4.13
CA THR A 122 -14.17 -1.06 -3.64
C THR A 122 -14.34 -1.48 -2.18
N SER A 123 -13.44 -2.33 -1.70
CA SER A 123 -13.42 -2.83 -0.33
C SER A 123 -12.01 -3.21 0.10
N ILE A 124 -11.83 -3.32 1.40
CA ILE A 124 -10.64 -3.91 2.02
C ILE A 124 -11.15 -5.10 2.84
N PRO A 125 -10.85 -6.34 2.41
CA PRO A 125 -11.31 -7.54 3.12
C PRO A 125 -10.76 -7.60 4.54
N GLU A 126 -11.48 -8.30 5.42
CA GLU A 126 -10.99 -8.62 6.76
C GLU A 126 -9.72 -9.48 6.70
N ASN A 127 -8.84 -9.28 7.64
CA ASN A 127 -7.52 -9.91 7.73
C ASN A 127 -6.55 -9.54 6.58
N SER A 128 -6.83 -8.46 5.84
CA SER A 128 -5.95 -7.97 4.77
C SER A 128 -4.59 -7.49 5.28
N LEU A 129 -4.53 -7.07 6.54
CA LEU A 129 -3.31 -6.62 7.22
C LEU A 129 -2.69 -7.70 8.11
N LYS A 130 -3.28 -8.91 8.11
CA LYS A 130 -2.81 -10.02 8.93
C LYS A 130 -1.69 -10.79 8.23
N PRO A 131 -0.49 -10.90 8.84
CA PRO A 131 0.58 -11.73 8.32
C PRO A 131 0.17 -13.21 8.28
N LYS A 132 0.65 -13.96 7.29
CA LYS A 132 0.39 -15.40 7.16
C LYS A 132 0.83 -16.22 8.37
N ASP A 133 1.95 -15.86 8.98
CA ASP A 133 2.55 -16.52 10.15
C ASP A 133 1.89 -16.11 11.48
N GLY A 134 0.90 -15.23 11.44
CA GLY A 134 0.25 -14.69 12.63
C GLY A 134 1.15 -13.73 13.44
N ASN A 135 2.34 -13.41 12.95
CA ASN A 135 3.27 -12.53 13.63
C ASN A 135 3.05 -11.06 13.25
N TYR A 136 2.20 -10.39 13.98
CA TYR A 136 1.84 -8.98 13.76
C TYR A 136 2.97 -7.96 13.97
N LYS A 137 4.18 -8.38 14.37
CA LYS A 137 5.25 -7.44 14.73
C LYS A 137 5.55 -6.39 13.66
N ASN A 138 5.41 -6.74 12.39
CA ASN A 138 5.73 -5.84 11.29
C ASN A 138 4.53 -5.02 10.79
N THR A 139 3.30 -5.55 10.90
CA THR A 139 2.09 -4.77 10.61
C THR A 139 1.90 -3.63 11.62
N TYR A 140 2.41 -3.81 12.84
CA TYR A 140 2.41 -2.76 13.86
C TYR A 140 3.24 -1.52 13.49
N LEU A 141 4.12 -1.59 12.48
CA LEU A 141 4.91 -0.45 12.05
C LEU A 141 4.13 0.55 11.20
N LEU A 142 2.95 0.19 10.68
CA LEU A 142 2.17 1.05 9.80
C LEU A 142 1.69 2.31 10.56
N THR A 143 2.20 3.45 10.16
CA THR A 143 1.88 4.76 10.73
C THR A 143 1.03 5.62 9.81
N THR A 144 1.17 5.42 8.50
CA THR A 144 0.50 6.24 7.48
C THR A 144 -0.09 5.41 6.37
N ILE A 145 -1.37 5.64 6.06
CA ILE A 145 -2.08 5.03 4.94
C ILE A 145 -2.89 6.08 4.18
N ASP A 146 -2.63 6.19 2.88
CA ASP A 146 -3.40 7.04 1.96
C ASP A 146 -4.25 6.18 1.03
N LEU A 147 -5.57 6.26 1.20
CA LEU A 147 -6.58 5.54 0.42
C LEU A 147 -7.47 6.48 -0.38
N ARG A 148 -7.08 7.74 -0.55
CA ARG A 148 -7.86 8.73 -1.28
C ARG A 148 -8.15 8.32 -2.71
N PHE A 149 -9.24 8.85 -3.26
CA PHE A 149 -9.59 8.61 -4.67
C PHE A 149 -9.65 7.11 -5.02
N ASN A 150 -10.41 6.36 -4.23
CA ASN A 150 -10.80 4.99 -4.51
C ASN A 150 -12.34 4.88 -4.57
N LYS A 151 -12.90 3.69 -4.47
CA LYS A 151 -14.34 3.42 -4.48
C LYS A 151 -14.78 2.71 -3.21
N LEU A 152 -14.07 2.92 -2.10
CA LEU A 152 -14.32 2.25 -0.83
C LEU A 152 -15.66 2.68 -0.23
N THR A 153 -16.44 1.72 0.24
CA THR A 153 -17.73 1.94 0.90
C THR A 153 -17.67 1.74 2.40
N SER A 154 -16.67 1.00 2.89
CA SER A 154 -16.44 0.70 4.31
C SER A 154 -14.97 0.42 4.57
N LEU A 155 -14.58 0.41 5.85
CA LEU A 155 -13.32 -0.11 6.34
C LEU A 155 -13.57 -1.42 7.10
N SER A 156 -12.67 -2.39 6.96
CA SER A 156 -12.67 -3.60 7.75
C SER A 156 -12.22 -3.34 9.19
N ASP A 157 -12.47 -4.29 10.08
CA ASP A 157 -12.05 -4.23 11.47
C ASP A 157 -10.52 -4.25 11.65
N ASP A 158 -9.76 -4.55 10.60
CA ASP A 158 -8.29 -4.45 10.60
C ASP A 158 -7.78 -3.03 10.92
N PHE A 159 -8.61 -2.00 10.69
CA PHE A 159 -8.24 -0.61 10.97
C PHE A 159 -8.49 -0.18 12.42
N ARG A 160 -8.63 -1.11 13.34
CA ARG A 160 -8.73 -0.83 14.78
C ARG A 160 -7.36 -0.63 15.43
N ALA A 161 -7.33 0.08 16.53
CA ALA A 161 -6.13 0.30 17.35
C ALA A 161 -5.44 -0.99 17.80
N THR A 162 -6.19 -2.08 17.94
CA THR A 162 -5.64 -3.39 18.32
C THR A 162 -4.81 -4.03 17.21
N THR A 163 -5.13 -3.75 15.96
CA THR A 163 -4.41 -4.27 14.79
C THR A 163 -3.33 -3.30 14.32
N LEU A 164 -3.62 -2.01 14.36
CA LEU A 164 -2.71 -0.93 13.91
C LEU A 164 -2.43 0.07 15.05
N PRO A 165 -1.69 -0.34 16.09
CA PRO A 165 -1.51 0.48 17.29
C PRO A 165 -0.74 1.78 17.04
N TYR A 166 0.03 1.87 15.97
CA TYR A 166 0.83 3.06 15.64
C TYR A 166 0.28 3.87 14.47
N LEU A 167 -0.90 3.51 13.93
CA LEU A 167 -1.52 4.27 12.86
C LEU A 167 -1.83 5.68 13.34
N SER A 168 -1.14 6.67 12.76
CA SER A 168 -1.26 8.07 13.13
C SER A 168 -1.90 8.94 12.03
N ASN A 169 -1.77 8.53 10.78
CA ASN A 169 -2.30 9.28 9.65
C ASN A 169 -3.07 8.36 8.70
N MET A 170 -4.34 8.67 8.45
CA MET A 170 -5.17 7.95 7.50
C MET A 170 -6.02 8.93 6.70
N ASP A 171 -6.06 8.78 5.38
CA ASP A 171 -6.96 9.56 4.54
C ASP A 171 -7.76 8.66 3.60
N VAL A 172 -9.08 8.68 3.75
CA VAL A 172 -10.07 7.99 2.92
C VAL A 172 -10.96 8.97 2.15
N SER A 173 -10.52 10.20 1.97
CA SER A 173 -11.26 11.22 1.22
C SER A 173 -11.47 10.78 -0.25
N TYR A 174 -12.52 11.29 -0.86
CA TYR A 174 -12.86 10.98 -2.26
C TYR A 174 -13.10 9.48 -2.49
N ASN A 175 -13.90 8.88 -1.63
CA ASN A 175 -14.38 7.51 -1.70
C ASN A 175 -15.93 7.49 -1.70
N CYS A 176 -16.53 6.35 -1.40
CA CYS A 176 -17.97 6.10 -1.47
C CYS A 176 -18.59 5.76 -0.11
N PHE A 177 -18.04 6.26 0.99
CA PHE A 177 -18.58 6.01 2.33
C PHE A 177 -19.94 6.68 2.52
N SER A 178 -20.98 5.90 2.75
CA SER A 178 -22.33 6.39 3.11
C SER A 178 -22.48 6.67 4.60
N SER A 179 -21.68 6.02 5.43
CA SER A 179 -21.59 6.22 6.88
C SER A 179 -20.15 6.48 7.30
N PHE A 180 -20.00 7.11 8.46
CA PHE A 180 -18.68 7.42 9.00
C PHE A 180 -18.01 6.14 9.55
N PRO A 181 -16.82 5.77 9.09
CA PRO A 181 -16.09 4.62 9.61
C PRO A 181 -15.52 4.95 11.01
N THR A 182 -15.91 4.18 12.00
CA THR A 182 -15.52 4.42 13.40
C THR A 182 -14.28 3.64 13.83
N GLN A 183 -13.87 2.64 13.05
CA GLN A 183 -12.77 1.74 13.41
C GLN A 183 -11.45 2.48 13.71
N PRO A 184 -10.96 3.43 12.88
CA PRO A 184 -9.71 4.13 13.14
C PRO A 184 -9.77 5.04 14.37
N LEU A 185 -10.95 5.56 14.71
CA LEU A 185 -11.12 6.54 15.79
C LEU A 185 -10.90 5.95 17.19
N ASN A 186 -10.85 4.65 17.32
CA ASN A 186 -10.55 3.98 18.58
C ASN A 186 -9.03 3.96 18.89
N SER A 187 -8.21 4.55 18.04
CA SER A 187 -6.75 4.63 18.24
C SER A 187 -6.36 5.93 18.94
N SER A 188 -5.72 5.83 20.09
CA SER A 188 -5.12 6.98 20.79
C SER A 188 -3.94 7.61 20.02
N GLN A 189 -3.43 6.93 19.01
CA GLN A 189 -2.29 7.39 18.20
C GLN A 189 -2.71 8.14 16.94
N LEU A 190 -4.00 8.09 16.56
CA LEU A 190 -4.49 8.72 15.34
C LEU A 190 -4.45 10.26 15.48
N LYS A 191 -3.61 10.91 14.70
CA LYS A 191 -3.41 12.37 14.70
C LYS A 191 -4.14 13.05 13.54
N ALA A 192 -4.30 12.33 12.41
CA ALA A 192 -4.96 12.86 11.24
C ALA A 192 -5.85 11.80 10.58
N PHE A 193 -7.11 12.16 10.34
CA PHE A 193 -8.07 11.35 9.64
C PHE A 193 -8.85 12.17 8.60
N GLY A 194 -8.63 11.87 7.32
CA GLY A 194 -9.31 12.52 6.19
C GLY A 194 -10.49 11.70 5.69
N ILE A 195 -11.67 12.32 5.53
CA ILE A 195 -12.87 11.68 4.99
C ILE A 195 -13.71 12.64 4.13
N ARG A 196 -13.08 13.57 3.48
CA ARG A 196 -13.78 14.58 2.66
C ARG A 196 -14.34 14.00 1.37
N HIS A 197 -15.38 14.67 0.81
CA HIS A 197 -15.89 14.39 -0.54
C HIS A 197 -16.27 12.93 -0.81
N GLN A 198 -17.13 12.35 0.05
CA GLN A 198 -17.71 11.03 -0.22
C GLN A 198 -18.85 11.17 -1.23
N ARG A 199 -18.86 10.33 -2.28
CA ARG A 199 -19.81 10.38 -3.39
C ARG A 199 -20.29 9.00 -3.82
N ASP A 200 -21.54 8.91 -4.31
CA ASP A 200 -22.05 7.71 -4.99
C ASP A 200 -21.55 7.62 -6.45
N ALA A 201 -22.03 6.61 -7.18
CA ALA A 201 -21.67 6.39 -8.57
C ALA A 201 -22.14 7.53 -9.50
N GLU A 202 -23.20 8.22 -9.11
CA GLU A 202 -23.79 9.37 -9.82
C GLU A 202 -23.12 10.70 -9.43
N GLY A 203 -22.17 10.67 -8.52
CA GLY A 203 -21.41 11.83 -8.05
C GLY A 203 -22.08 12.68 -6.96
N ASN A 204 -23.20 12.22 -6.38
CA ASN A 204 -23.88 12.92 -5.29
C ASN A 204 -23.13 12.73 -3.96
N ARG A 205 -23.17 13.74 -3.09
CA ARG A 205 -22.61 13.62 -1.74
C ARG A 205 -23.46 12.68 -0.89
N ILE A 206 -22.84 11.64 -0.30
CA ILE A 206 -23.55 10.57 0.42
C ILE A 206 -23.29 10.56 1.93
N LEU A 207 -22.14 11.06 2.40
CA LEU A 207 -21.88 11.12 3.84
C LEU A 207 -22.74 12.23 4.48
N ARG A 208 -23.81 11.83 5.18
CA ARG A 208 -24.82 12.74 5.73
C ARG A 208 -24.86 12.78 7.26
N GLN A 209 -24.24 11.82 7.92
CA GLN A 209 -24.32 11.70 9.38
C GLN A 209 -22.94 11.55 10.01
N TRP A 210 -22.74 12.28 11.09
CA TRP A 210 -21.61 12.08 12.00
C TRP A 210 -21.96 10.97 13.01
N PRO A 211 -21.00 10.14 13.44
CA PRO A 211 -21.26 9.18 14.51
C PRO A 211 -21.66 9.92 15.78
N THR A 212 -22.68 9.39 16.45
CA THR A 212 -23.10 9.88 17.76
C THR A 212 -21.97 9.64 18.76
N GLY A 213 -21.58 10.67 19.50
CA GLY A 213 -20.51 10.58 20.52
C GLY A 213 -19.19 11.24 20.17
N ILE A 214 -19.02 11.76 18.95
CA ILE A 214 -17.89 12.65 18.62
C ILE A 214 -18.34 14.06 19.00
N THR A 215 -17.81 14.58 20.10
CA THR A 215 -17.90 16.00 20.43
C THR A 215 -16.97 16.76 19.51
N THR A 216 -17.54 17.60 18.66
CA THR A 216 -16.76 18.59 17.89
C THR A 216 -16.03 19.51 18.86
N CYS A 217 -14.71 19.51 18.77
CA CYS A 217 -13.92 20.59 19.36
C CYS A 217 -14.12 21.87 18.57
#